data_9d35cf25b25dcbd03e6ab18535fadfc4
#
_entry.id   9d35cf25b25dcbd03e6ab18535fadfc4
#
_cell.length_a   1.000
_cell.length_b   1.000
_cell.length_c   1.000
_cell.angle_alpha   90.00
_cell.angle_beta   90.00
_cell.angle_gamma   90.00
#
_symmetry.space_group_name_H-M   'P 1'
#
loop_
_entity.id
_entity.type
_entity.pdbx_description
1 polymer ?
#
loop_
_entity_poly.entity_id
_entity_poly.type
_entity_poly.pdbx_seq_one_letter_code
_entity_poly.pdbx_strand_id
1 'polypeptide(L)'
;MLVKNKLCVVTGAASGIGEAVARAFAQGGARGVVVADLKSSRERLAKVAGDIDGLAVTADVGQEEDIKGLIAAAEDKYGPVDVFFSNAGLSRRGQESAGDADWEVSWRVHVMSHVFAARALVPGMLARGSGYLLNTASAAGLLASLNSMPYGVTKHAAVALAEHLAIQYGDRGIRVSVLCPQSVQTGMTTAGPSAARVDGVMQPPEVARIVIEAMDAERFLILSHPTVYEYMQRKAANPERWLNGMRRLRDKIYGVQPAG
;
A
#
# COMPACT_ATOMS: atom_id res chain seq x y z
N MET A 1 16.77 -5.02 -2.71
CA MET A 1 16.68 -5.56 -4.08
C MET A 1 16.67 -4.42 -5.06
N LEU A 2 17.65 -4.38 -5.98
CA LEU A 2 17.67 -3.35 -7.02
C LEU A 2 16.62 -3.66 -8.08
N VAL A 3 15.88 -2.65 -8.53
CA VAL A 3 14.86 -2.80 -9.58
C VAL A 3 15.44 -2.92 -10.99
N LYS A 4 16.75 -2.69 -11.15
CA LYS A 4 17.44 -2.78 -12.45
C LYS A 4 17.24 -4.16 -13.09
N ASN A 5 16.84 -4.17 -14.34
CA ASN A 5 16.50 -5.36 -15.12
C ASN A 5 15.34 -6.22 -14.56
N LYS A 6 14.49 -5.66 -13.70
CA LYS A 6 13.33 -6.34 -13.10
C LYS A 6 12.04 -5.92 -13.78
N LEU A 7 11.09 -6.85 -13.92
CA LEU A 7 9.71 -6.50 -14.25
C LEU A 7 8.97 -6.08 -12.99
N CYS A 8 8.48 -4.86 -12.98
CA CYS A 8 7.75 -4.27 -11.87
C CYS A 8 6.29 -4.01 -12.24
N VAL A 9 5.36 -4.48 -11.42
CA VAL A 9 3.93 -4.19 -11.56
C VAL A 9 3.50 -3.31 -10.39
N VAL A 10 2.73 -2.24 -10.66
CA VAL A 10 2.26 -1.29 -9.65
C VAL A 10 0.76 -1.08 -9.80
N THR A 11 0.00 -1.32 -8.74
CA THR A 11 -1.45 -1.05 -8.69
C THR A 11 -1.75 0.30 -8.04
N GLY A 12 -2.88 0.94 -8.41
CA GLY A 12 -3.20 2.29 -7.97
C GLY A 12 -2.20 3.33 -8.52
N ALA A 13 -1.73 3.12 -9.74
CA ALA A 13 -0.59 3.84 -10.31
C ALA A 13 -0.97 5.06 -11.16
N ALA A 14 -2.26 5.38 -11.30
CA ALA A 14 -2.71 6.57 -12.02
C ALA A 14 -2.45 7.88 -11.26
N SER A 15 -2.01 7.83 -10.02
CA SER A 15 -1.72 9.01 -9.19
C SER A 15 -0.95 8.66 -7.90
N GLY A 16 -0.49 9.71 -7.20
CA GLY A 16 0.00 9.61 -5.82
C GLY A 16 1.22 8.71 -5.65
N ILE A 17 1.21 7.88 -4.60
CA ILE A 17 2.35 7.02 -4.25
C ILE A 17 2.62 6.00 -5.37
N GLY A 18 1.56 5.38 -5.93
CA GLY A 18 1.71 4.39 -7.00
C GLY A 18 2.37 4.96 -8.24
N GLU A 19 1.92 6.12 -8.71
CA GLU A 19 2.55 6.84 -9.83
C GLU A 19 4.02 7.16 -9.53
N ALA A 20 4.30 7.74 -8.36
CA ALA A 20 5.65 8.15 -8.00
C ALA A 20 6.62 6.95 -7.93
N VAL A 21 6.17 5.81 -7.37
CA VAL A 21 6.98 4.59 -7.30
C VAL A 21 7.15 3.96 -8.68
N ALA A 22 6.12 3.95 -9.55
CA ALA A 22 6.25 3.46 -10.92
C ALA A 22 7.30 4.25 -11.71
N ARG A 23 7.30 5.59 -11.58
CA ARG A 23 8.32 6.46 -12.17
C ARG A 23 9.72 6.17 -11.60
N ALA A 24 9.84 5.97 -10.28
CA ALA A 24 11.10 5.61 -9.66
C ALA A 24 11.63 4.25 -10.12
N PHE A 25 10.76 3.26 -10.34
CA PHE A 25 11.15 1.96 -10.91
C PHE A 25 11.69 2.10 -12.34
N ALA A 26 11.04 2.89 -13.19
CA ALA A 26 11.52 3.16 -14.55
C ALA A 26 12.87 3.87 -14.52
N GLN A 27 13.03 4.91 -13.72
CA GLN A 27 14.29 5.64 -13.52
C GLN A 27 15.41 4.73 -12.97
N GLY A 28 15.06 3.75 -12.13
CA GLY A 28 15.97 2.73 -11.59
C GLY A 28 16.41 1.66 -12.60
N GLY A 29 15.97 1.76 -13.86
CA GLY A 29 16.33 0.85 -14.94
C GLY A 29 15.59 -0.48 -14.91
N ALA A 30 14.33 -0.50 -14.46
CA ALA A 30 13.46 -1.66 -14.59
C ALA A 30 13.39 -2.13 -16.06
N ARG A 31 13.36 -3.45 -16.29
CA ARG A 31 13.20 -4.04 -17.63
C ARG A 31 11.84 -3.69 -18.25
N GLY A 32 10.84 -3.55 -17.39
CA GLY A 32 9.49 -3.13 -17.75
C GLY A 32 8.77 -2.66 -16.51
N VAL A 33 7.89 -1.68 -16.67
CA VAL A 33 6.97 -1.22 -15.62
C VAL A 33 5.55 -1.33 -16.14
N VAL A 34 4.73 -2.10 -15.42
CA VAL A 34 3.30 -2.21 -15.72
C VAL A 34 2.53 -1.46 -14.65
N VAL A 35 1.72 -0.51 -15.08
CA VAL A 35 0.91 0.33 -14.21
C VAL A 35 -0.56 -0.06 -14.33
N ALA A 36 -1.23 -0.24 -13.20
CA ALA A 36 -2.63 -0.64 -13.16
C ALA A 36 -3.47 0.30 -12.29
N ASP A 37 -4.69 0.58 -12.75
CA ASP A 37 -5.69 1.35 -12.00
C ASP A 37 -7.09 1.03 -12.55
N LEU A 38 -8.12 1.56 -11.89
CA LEU A 38 -9.50 1.43 -12.32
C LEU A 38 -9.73 2.04 -13.71
N LYS A 39 -10.72 1.51 -14.44
CA LYS A 39 -11.14 2.03 -15.75
C LYS A 39 -11.46 3.53 -15.73
N SER A 40 -11.98 4.05 -14.63
CA SER A 40 -12.25 5.49 -14.45
C SER A 40 -10.99 6.37 -14.43
N SER A 41 -9.82 5.77 -14.22
CA SER A 41 -8.52 6.46 -14.24
C SER A 41 -7.73 6.23 -15.53
N ARG A 42 -8.33 5.63 -16.57
CA ARG A 42 -7.66 5.15 -17.79
C ARG A 42 -6.78 6.21 -18.47
N GLU A 43 -7.26 7.44 -18.60
CA GLU A 43 -6.52 8.51 -19.28
C GLU A 43 -5.25 8.90 -18.52
N ARG A 44 -5.37 9.07 -17.17
CA ARG A 44 -4.20 9.36 -16.32
C ARG A 44 -3.22 8.19 -16.31
N LEU A 45 -3.74 6.97 -16.24
CA LEU A 45 -2.93 5.76 -16.27
C LEU A 45 -2.16 5.63 -17.59
N ALA A 46 -2.81 5.89 -18.73
CA ALA A 46 -2.17 5.89 -20.04
C ALA A 46 -1.07 6.96 -20.13
N LYS A 47 -1.30 8.16 -19.57
CA LYS A 47 -0.29 9.20 -19.49
C LYS A 47 0.93 8.75 -18.66
N VAL A 48 0.71 8.17 -17.48
CA VAL A 48 1.82 7.65 -16.64
C VAL A 48 2.60 6.59 -17.39
N ALA A 49 1.94 5.62 -18.03
CA ALA A 49 2.59 4.59 -18.83
C ALA A 49 3.40 5.17 -19.98
N GLY A 50 2.85 6.14 -20.71
CA GLY A 50 3.54 6.82 -21.82
C GLY A 50 4.79 7.57 -21.35
N ASP A 51 4.70 8.27 -20.22
CA ASP A 51 5.82 9.03 -19.64
C ASP A 51 7.02 8.14 -19.22
N ILE A 52 6.79 6.85 -18.94
CA ILE A 52 7.81 5.89 -18.46
C ILE A 52 8.10 4.74 -19.43
N ASP A 53 7.58 4.79 -20.65
CA ASP A 53 7.65 3.70 -21.63
C ASP A 53 7.17 2.35 -21.06
N GLY A 54 6.09 2.39 -20.28
CA GLY A 54 5.51 1.24 -19.60
C GLY A 54 4.30 0.64 -20.31
N LEU A 55 3.60 -0.24 -19.59
CA LEU A 55 2.33 -0.82 -20.02
C LEU A 55 1.21 -0.39 -19.07
N ALA A 56 0.13 0.17 -19.61
CA ALA A 56 -1.07 0.49 -18.87
C ALA A 56 -2.09 -0.67 -18.96
N VAL A 57 -2.58 -1.15 -17.82
CA VAL A 57 -3.63 -2.16 -17.74
C VAL A 57 -4.74 -1.66 -16.81
N THR A 58 -5.98 -1.63 -17.28
CA THR A 58 -7.11 -1.31 -16.39
C THR A 58 -7.52 -2.55 -15.60
N ALA A 59 -7.55 -2.45 -14.27
CA ALA A 59 -7.90 -3.55 -13.38
C ALA A 59 -8.60 -3.03 -12.11
N ASP A 60 -9.65 -3.71 -11.68
CA ASP A 60 -10.20 -3.58 -10.33
C ASP A 60 -9.51 -4.61 -9.43
N VAL A 61 -8.61 -4.15 -8.56
CA VAL A 61 -7.86 -5.02 -7.65
C VAL A 61 -8.73 -5.79 -6.66
N GLY A 62 -9.98 -5.37 -6.46
CA GLY A 62 -10.98 -6.11 -5.69
C GLY A 62 -11.50 -7.38 -6.40
N GLN A 63 -11.13 -7.61 -7.66
CA GLN A 63 -11.51 -8.78 -8.44
C GLN A 63 -10.27 -9.66 -8.72
N GLU A 64 -10.34 -10.93 -8.33
CA GLU A 64 -9.20 -11.85 -8.50
C GLU A 64 -8.84 -12.05 -9.98
N GLU A 65 -9.84 -12.11 -10.85
CA GLU A 65 -9.62 -12.31 -12.29
C GLU A 65 -8.93 -11.11 -12.96
N ASP A 66 -9.21 -9.88 -12.49
CA ASP A 66 -8.51 -8.69 -12.99
C ASP A 66 -7.03 -8.69 -12.55
N ILE A 67 -6.72 -9.15 -11.34
CA ILE A 67 -5.32 -9.33 -10.90
C ILE A 67 -4.62 -10.39 -11.75
N LYS A 68 -5.27 -11.52 -12.04
CA LYS A 68 -4.71 -12.57 -12.93
C LYS A 68 -4.48 -12.02 -14.33
N GLY A 69 -5.45 -11.29 -14.88
CA GLY A 69 -5.34 -10.66 -16.19
C GLY A 69 -4.21 -9.62 -16.25
N LEU A 70 -4.04 -8.81 -15.20
CA LEU A 70 -2.94 -7.86 -15.07
C LEU A 70 -1.58 -8.56 -15.09
N ILE A 71 -1.43 -9.64 -14.32
CA ILE A 71 -0.19 -10.41 -14.25
C ILE A 71 0.10 -11.07 -15.60
N ALA A 72 -0.89 -11.70 -16.23
CA ALA A 72 -0.74 -12.31 -17.54
C ALA A 72 -0.31 -11.30 -18.60
N ALA A 73 -0.94 -10.13 -18.67
CA ALA A 73 -0.55 -9.07 -19.61
C ALA A 73 0.87 -8.54 -19.37
N ALA A 74 1.30 -8.50 -18.12
CA ALA A 74 2.66 -8.12 -17.76
C ALA A 74 3.68 -9.18 -18.21
N GLU A 75 3.38 -10.44 -17.94
CA GLU A 75 4.27 -11.58 -18.26
C GLU A 75 4.35 -11.86 -19.77
N ASP A 76 3.27 -11.70 -20.49
CA ASP A 76 3.24 -11.83 -21.97
C ASP A 76 4.18 -10.81 -22.64
N LYS A 77 4.23 -9.58 -22.11
CA LYS A 77 5.05 -8.53 -22.72
C LYS A 77 6.51 -8.56 -22.28
N TYR A 78 6.77 -8.86 -21.00
CA TYR A 78 8.08 -8.63 -20.39
C TYR A 78 8.69 -9.86 -19.70
N GLY A 79 7.99 -11.02 -19.71
CA GLY A 79 8.39 -12.21 -18.98
C GLY A 79 8.02 -12.15 -17.48
N PRO A 80 8.52 -13.06 -16.67
CA PRO A 80 8.05 -13.23 -15.29
C PRO A 80 8.11 -11.97 -14.42
N VAL A 81 7.06 -11.73 -13.62
CA VAL A 81 7.00 -10.61 -12.68
C VAL A 81 8.00 -10.81 -11.56
N ASP A 82 8.92 -9.86 -11.41
CA ASP A 82 9.92 -9.85 -10.34
C ASP A 82 9.44 -9.10 -9.09
N VAL A 83 8.77 -7.95 -9.28
CA VAL A 83 8.28 -7.06 -8.22
C VAL A 83 6.80 -6.78 -8.44
N PHE A 84 5.98 -7.03 -7.43
CA PHE A 84 4.57 -6.64 -7.44
C PHE A 84 4.26 -5.69 -6.30
N PHE A 85 3.92 -4.46 -6.63
CA PHE A 85 3.52 -3.45 -5.67
C PHE A 85 2.01 -3.34 -5.57
N SER A 86 1.43 -4.01 -4.59
CA SER A 86 0.02 -3.90 -4.20
C SER A 86 -0.19 -2.58 -3.46
N ASN A 87 -0.47 -1.51 -4.21
CA ASN A 87 -0.58 -0.16 -3.64
C ASN A 87 -1.99 0.43 -3.74
N ALA A 88 -2.83 -0.05 -4.64
CA ALA A 88 -4.22 0.43 -4.76
C ALA A 88 -4.92 0.44 -3.40
N GLY A 89 -5.65 1.51 -3.13
CA GLY A 89 -6.36 1.66 -1.87
C GLY A 89 -7.48 2.69 -1.99
N LEU A 90 -8.35 2.72 -1.00
CA LEU A 90 -9.44 3.68 -0.89
C LEU A 90 -9.63 4.12 0.56
N SER A 91 -10.39 5.17 0.78
CA SER A 91 -10.81 5.59 2.11
C SER A 91 -12.32 5.66 2.18
N ARG A 92 -12.90 4.96 3.15
CA ARG A 92 -14.32 5.08 3.54
C ARG A 92 -14.36 5.61 4.95
N ARG A 93 -15.14 6.66 5.17
CA ARG A 93 -15.34 7.22 6.52
C ARG A 93 -16.41 6.42 7.24
N GLY A 94 -16.38 6.47 8.55
CA GLY A 94 -17.39 5.86 9.41
C GLY A 94 -16.76 5.05 10.54
N GLN A 95 -17.56 4.82 11.56
CA GLN A 95 -17.22 4.02 12.71
C GLN A 95 -17.87 2.63 12.57
N GLU A 96 -18.33 2.02 13.67
CA GLU A 96 -19.06 0.73 13.67
C GLU A 96 -20.33 0.76 12.84
N SER A 97 -20.96 1.93 12.73
CA SER A 97 -22.17 2.18 11.93
C SER A 97 -21.94 2.37 10.44
N ALA A 98 -20.68 2.29 9.96
CA ALA A 98 -20.40 2.28 8.52
C ALA A 98 -21.14 1.10 7.85
N GLY A 99 -21.74 1.36 6.68
CA GLY A 99 -22.50 0.33 5.97
C GLY A 99 -21.65 -0.86 5.56
N ASP A 100 -22.25 -2.06 5.52
CA ASP A 100 -21.57 -3.31 5.16
C ASP A 100 -20.81 -3.21 3.84
N ALA A 101 -21.38 -2.52 2.85
CA ALA A 101 -20.72 -2.30 1.55
C ALA A 101 -19.37 -1.54 1.67
N ASP A 102 -19.23 -0.61 2.62
CA ASP A 102 -17.97 0.10 2.87
C ASP A 102 -16.95 -0.80 3.57
N TRP A 103 -17.40 -1.70 4.45
CA TRP A 103 -16.56 -2.74 5.04
C TRP A 103 -16.06 -3.73 3.99
N GLU A 104 -16.97 -4.25 3.16
CA GLU A 104 -16.66 -5.24 2.12
C GLU A 104 -15.69 -4.68 1.07
N VAL A 105 -15.95 -3.48 0.54
CA VAL A 105 -15.05 -2.88 -0.45
C VAL A 105 -13.69 -2.56 0.15
N SER A 106 -13.62 -2.12 1.40
CA SER A 106 -12.36 -1.88 2.10
C SER A 106 -11.58 -3.19 2.29
N TRP A 107 -12.26 -4.28 2.67
CA TRP A 107 -11.64 -5.59 2.82
C TRP A 107 -11.12 -6.13 1.48
N ARG A 108 -11.95 -6.06 0.43
CA ARG A 108 -11.55 -6.51 -0.92
C ARG A 108 -10.32 -5.77 -1.43
N VAL A 109 -10.31 -4.45 -1.30
CA VAL A 109 -9.22 -3.63 -1.86
C VAL A 109 -7.97 -3.65 -0.99
N HIS A 110 -8.08 -3.65 0.35
CA HIS A 110 -6.91 -3.54 1.22
C HIS A 110 -6.30 -4.88 1.64
N VAL A 111 -7.09 -5.96 1.58
CA VAL A 111 -6.64 -7.29 2.04
C VAL A 111 -6.66 -8.29 0.89
N MET A 112 -7.83 -8.51 0.28
CA MET A 112 -7.97 -9.56 -0.72
C MET A 112 -7.14 -9.29 -1.98
N SER A 113 -6.97 -8.05 -2.39
CA SER A 113 -6.09 -7.71 -3.52
C SER A 113 -4.65 -8.20 -3.33
N HIS A 114 -4.13 -8.07 -2.11
CA HIS A 114 -2.80 -8.60 -1.75
C HIS A 114 -2.77 -10.13 -1.73
N VAL A 115 -3.85 -10.75 -1.24
CA VAL A 115 -4.02 -12.23 -1.29
C VAL A 115 -4.07 -12.72 -2.73
N PHE A 116 -4.83 -12.08 -3.61
CA PHE A 116 -4.95 -12.46 -5.02
C PHE A 116 -3.60 -12.36 -5.74
N ALA A 117 -2.87 -11.27 -5.53
CA ALA A 117 -1.53 -11.10 -6.08
C ALA A 117 -0.55 -12.17 -5.56
N ALA A 118 -0.53 -12.41 -4.25
CA ALA A 118 0.34 -13.43 -3.66
C ALA A 118 -0.01 -14.84 -4.18
N ARG A 119 -1.30 -15.17 -4.26
CA ARG A 119 -1.79 -16.47 -4.77
C ARG A 119 -1.34 -16.71 -6.20
N ALA A 120 -1.38 -15.69 -7.05
CA ALA A 120 -0.99 -15.80 -8.46
C ALA A 120 0.53 -15.87 -8.64
N LEU A 121 1.31 -15.14 -7.83
CA LEU A 121 2.74 -14.94 -8.07
C LEU A 121 3.66 -15.87 -7.26
N VAL A 122 3.28 -16.19 -6.02
CA VAL A 122 4.15 -16.98 -5.11
C VAL A 122 4.60 -18.31 -5.70
N PRO A 123 3.74 -19.11 -6.36
CA PRO A 123 4.19 -20.38 -6.94
C PRO A 123 5.34 -20.19 -7.96
N GLY A 124 5.21 -19.24 -8.87
CA GLY A 124 6.24 -18.92 -9.86
C GLY A 124 7.50 -18.32 -9.23
N MET A 125 7.34 -17.45 -8.24
CA MET A 125 8.49 -16.87 -7.49
C MET A 125 9.25 -17.95 -6.72
N LEU A 126 8.58 -18.89 -6.09
CA LEU A 126 9.21 -20.03 -5.40
C LEU A 126 9.97 -20.94 -6.36
N ALA A 127 9.40 -21.24 -7.52
CA ALA A 127 10.06 -22.05 -8.54
C ALA A 127 11.36 -21.42 -9.05
N ARG A 128 11.45 -20.08 -9.05
CA ARG A 128 12.65 -19.32 -9.44
C ARG A 128 13.58 -19.02 -8.26
N GLY A 129 13.15 -19.24 -7.03
CA GLY A 129 13.87 -18.84 -5.82
C GLY A 129 14.03 -17.32 -5.69
N SER A 130 13.18 -16.53 -6.34
CA SER A 130 13.27 -15.06 -6.30
C SER A 130 11.95 -14.37 -6.58
N GLY A 131 11.64 -13.30 -5.84
CA GLY A 131 10.48 -12.46 -6.02
C GLY A 131 10.41 -11.37 -4.96
N TYR A 132 9.61 -10.34 -5.21
CA TYR A 132 9.39 -9.25 -4.27
C TYR A 132 7.91 -8.86 -4.23
N LEU A 133 7.31 -8.97 -3.05
CA LEU A 133 5.95 -8.49 -2.77
C LEU A 133 6.03 -7.24 -1.90
N LEU A 134 5.65 -6.10 -2.45
CA LEU A 134 5.56 -4.83 -1.72
C LEU A 134 4.08 -4.48 -1.51
N ASN A 135 3.66 -4.33 -0.26
CA ASN A 135 2.28 -4.09 0.11
C ASN A 135 2.10 -2.72 0.76
N THR A 136 1.12 -1.94 0.34
CA THR A 136 0.78 -0.68 1.01
C THR A 136 -0.29 -0.91 2.08
N ALA A 137 0.12 -0.84 3.35
CA ALA A 137 -0.79 -0.70 4.47
C ALA A 137 -1.03 0.79 4.80
N SER A 138 -0.71 1.22 6.00
CA SER A 138 -0.79 2.60 6.49
C SER A 138 -0.21 2.68 7.90
N ALA A 139 0.21 3.85 8.36
CA ALA A 139 0.41 4.12 9.78
C ALA A 139 -0.86 3.79 10.60
N ALA A 140 -2.05 3.92 10.01
CA ALA A 140 -3.31 3.49 10.61
C ALA A 140 -3.39 1.97 10.84
N GLY A 141 -2.63 1.17 10.10
CA GLY A 141 -2.50 -0.28 10.30
C GLY A 141 -1.54 -0.68 11.43
N LEU A 142 -0.78 0.27 11.95
CA LEU A 142 0.13 0.07 13.08
C LEU A 142 -0.39 0.75 14.35
N LEU A 143 -1.06 1.88 14.19
CA LEU A 143 -1.52 2.73 15.29
C LEU A 143 -3.04 2.69 15.46
N ALA A 144 -3.75 3.56 14.77
CA ALA A 144 -5.21 3.62 14.67
C ALA A 144 -5.64 4.61 13.57
N SER A 145 -6.90 4.48 13.12
CA SER A 145 -7.60 5.51 12.35
C SER A 145 -8.75 6.06 13.18
N LEU A 146 -8.75 7.36 13.47
CA LEU A 146 -9.76 7.97 14.34
C LEU A 146 -11.09 8.28 13.63
N ASN A 147 -11.10 8.34 12.30
CA ASN A 147 -12.25 8.75 11.50
C ASN A 147 -12.75 7.69 10.53
N SER A 148 -12.14 6.51 10.55
CA SER A 148 -12.54 5.38 9.71
C SER A 148 -12.16 4.06 10.37
N MET A 149 -13.13 3.37 10.91
CA MET A 149 -12.94 2.03 11.49
C MET A 149 -12.67 0.99 10.38
N PRO A 150 -13.44 0.94 9.26
CA PRO A 150 -13.15 0.01 8.16
C PRO A 150 -11.72 0.15 7.63
N TYR A 151 -11.23 1.38 7.47
CA TYR A 151 -9.85 1.63 7.02
C TYR A 151 -8.82 1.12 8.04
N GLY A 152 -8.97 1.51 9.30
CA GLY A 152 -8.03 1.11 10.36
C GLY A 152 -7.92 -0.40 10.51
N VAL A 153 -9.06 -1.09 10.57
CA VAL A 153 -9.12 -2.56 10.71
C VAL A 153 -8.49 -3.25 9.51
N THR A 154 -8.87 -2.88 8.29
CA THR A 154 -8.35 -3.52 7.09
C THR A 154 -6.86 -3.24 6.84
N LYS A 155 -6.36 -2.06 7.25
CA LYS A 155 -4.92 -1.76 7.18
C LYS A 155 -4.10 -2.50 8.24
N HIS A 156 -4.66 -2.82 9.42
CA HIS A 156 -4.03 -3.78 10.35
C HIS A 156 -3.97 -5.19 9.75
N ALA A 157 -5.06 -5.63 9.12
CA ALA A 157 -5.08 -6.93 8.44
C ALA A 157 -4.05 -7.01 7.29
N ALA A 158 -3.85 -5.92 6.54
CA ALA A 158 -2.81 -5.85 5.50
C ALA A 158 -1.39 -5.96 6.06
N VAL A 159 -1.11 -5.37 7.23
CA VAL A 159 0.18 -5.54 7.93
C VAL A 159 0.37 -7.01 8.33
N ALA A 160 -0.62 -7.61 9.02
CA ALA A 160 -0.56 -8.99 9.43
C ALA A 160 -0.38 -9.96 8.25
N LEU A 161 -1.06 -9.71 7.12
CA LEU A 161 -0.87 -10.50 5.89
C LEU A 161 0.56 -10.41 5.38
N ALA A 162 1.14 -9.21 5.34
CA ALA A 162 2.53 -9.02 4.91
C ALA A 162 3.52 -9.74 5.83
N GLU A 163 3.30 -9.70 7.16
CA GLU A 163 4.09 -10.45 8.14
C GLU A 163 4.02 -11.95 7.89
N HIS A 164 2.82 -12.51 7.69
CA HIS A 164 2.66 -13.92 7.37
C HIS A 164 3.36 -14.31 6.07
N LEU A 165 3.28 -13.51 5.02
CA LEU A 165 3.99 -13.77 3.76
C LEU A 165 5.52 -13.74 3.97
N ALA A 166 6.03 -12.78 4.74
CA ALA A 166 7.46 -12.69 5.06
C ALA A 166 7.95 -13.89 5.85
N ILE A 167 7.19 -14.35 6.85
CA ILE A 167 7.51 -15.53 7.67
C ILE A 167 7.50 -16.80 6.81
N GLN A 168 6.51 -16.97 5.93
CA GLN A 168 6.35 -18.21 5.15
C GLN A 168 7.36 -18.36 4.01
N TYR A 169 7.83 -17.24 3.43
CA TYR A 169 8.56 -17.28 2.16
C TYR A 169 9.90 -16.55 2.17
N GLY A 170 10.26 -15.85 3.25
CA GLY A 170 11.44 -15.01 3.31
C GLY A 170 12.75 -15.78 3.16
N ASP A 171 12.85 -16.97 3.76
CA ASP A 171 13.99 -17.90 3.64
C ASP A 171 13.99 -18.71 2.32
N ARG A 172 12.92 -18.56 1.52
CA ARG A 172 12.71 -19.25 0.24
C ARG A 172 12.93 -18.34 -0.97
N GLY A 173 13.61 -17.21 -0.78
CA GLY A 173 13.97 -16.26 -1.83
C GLY A 173 12.89 -15.23 -2.19
N ILE A 174 11.75 -15.17 -1.50
CA ILE A 174 10.74 -14.14 -1.71
C ILE A 174 10.89 -13.04 -0.65
N ARG A 175 11.19 -11.83 -1.09
CA ARG A 175 11.23 -10.67 -0.21
C ARG A 175 9.82 -10.06 -0.08
N VAL A 176 9.50 -9.64 1.12
CA VAL A 176 8.22 -8.98 1.42
C VAL A 176 8.50 -7.70 2.19
N SER A 177 7.88 -6.60 1.75
CA SER A 177 7.88 -5.35 2.50
C SER A 177 6.47 -4.81 2.65
N VAL A 178 6.22 -4.10 3.74
CA VAL A 178 4.99 -3.38 3.98
C VAL A 178 5.27 -1.88 4.14
N LEU A 179 4.73 -1.10 3.20
CA LEU A 179 4.77 0.36 3.27
C LEU A 179 3.62 0.85 4.15
N CYS A 180 3.94 1.57 5.20
CA CYS A 180 3.00 2.15 6.15
C CYS A 180 3.07 3.68 6.12
N PRO A 181 2.50 4.35 5.10
CA PRO A 181 2.53 5.80 5.02
C PRO A 181 1.66 6.42 6.11
N GLN A 182 2.08 7.59 6.61
CA GLN A 182 1.21 8.47 7.41
C GLN A 182 0.49 9.43 6.46
N SER A 183 0.68 10.75 6.53
CA SER A 183 0.02 11.67 5.61
C SER A 183 0.88 11.93 4.38
N VAL A 184 0.35 11.63 3.20
CA VAL A 184 1.00 11.89 1.91
C VAL A 184 0.04 12.68 1.02
N GLN A 185 0.54 13.70 0.33
CA GLN A 185 -0.27 14.53 -0.57
C GLN A 185 -0.72 13.73 -1.79
N THR A 186 -1.93 13.18 -1.72
CA THR A 186 -2.54 12.36 -2.78
C THR A 186 -4.01 12.76 -2.96
N GLY A 187 -4.65 12.25 -3.98
CA GLY A 187 -6.11 12.41 -4.17
C GLY A 187 -6.95 11.84 -3.01
N MET A 188 -6.38 10.97 -2.18
CA MET A 188 -7.03 10.41 -0.99
C MET A 188 -6.94 11.36 0.22
N THR A 189 -6.02 12.33 0.19
CA THR A 189 -5.77 13.26 1.29
C THR A 189 -6.77 14.41 1.24
N THR A 190 -7.81 14.34 2.08
CA THR A 190 -8.82 15.40 2.17
C THR A 190 -8.30 16.62 2.93
N ALA A 191 -8.79 17.81 2.58
CA ALA A 191 -8.56 19.02 3.37
C ALA A 191 -9.20 18.89 4.76
N GLY A 192 -8.60 19.58 5.77
CA GLY A 192 -9.13 19.64 7.13
C GLY A 192 -8.30 18.92 8.18
N PRO A 193 -8.75 19.00 9.45
CA PRO A 193 -8.05 18.39 10.58
C PRO A 193 -7.98 16.86 10.44
N SER A 194 -6.80 16.29 10.71
CA SER A 194 -6.58 14.86 10.66
C SER A 194 -5.44 14.45 11.59
N ALA A 195 -5.64 13.38 12.35
CA ALA A 195 -4.60 12.80 13.17
C ALA A 195 -3.37 12.33 12.36
N ALA A 196 -3.57 11.99 11.09
CA ALA A 196 -2.47 11.58 10.21
C ALA A 196 -1.53 12.74 9.83
N ARG A 197 -1.91 14.01 10.07
CA ARG A 197 -1.13 15.20 9.68
C ARG A 197 -0.27 15.77 10.80
N VAL A 198 -0.27 15.18 11.99
CA VAL A 198 0.45 15.72 13.17
C VAL A 198 1.96 15.83 12.95
N ASP A 199 2.52 15.00 12.08
CA ASP A 199 3.96 14.98 11.76
C ASP A 199 4.25 15.56 10.36
N GLY A 200 3.31 16.29 9.79
CA GLY A 200 3.44 16.89 8.45
C GLY A 200 2.78 16.06 7.34
N VAL A 201 2.95 16.56 6.12
CA VAL A 201 2.44 15.94 4.89
C VAL A 201 3.59 15.76 3.92
N MET A 202 3.92 14.53 3.60
CA MET A 202 4.99 14.20 2.67
C MET A 202 4.51 14.22 1.21
N GLN A 203 5.42 14.53 0.27
CA GLN A 203 5.10 14.44 -1.15
C GLN A 203 5.34 13.02 -1.69
N PRO A 204 4.53 12.54 -2.67
CA PRO A 204 4.68 11.21 -3.23
C PRO A 204 6.10 10.87 -3.74
N PRO A 205 6.86 11.75 -4.39
CA PRO A 205 8.23 11.45 -4.80
C PRO A 205 9.19 11.17 -3.63
N GLU A 206 8.98 11.82 -2.48
CA GLU A 206 9.78 11.55 -1.27
C GLU A 206 9.50 10.14 -0.72
N VAL A 207 8.22 9.74 -0.73
CA VAL A 207 7.82 8.37 -0.36
C VAL A 207 8.43 7.35 -1.32
N ALA A 208 8.41 7.62 -2.63
CA ALA A 208 9.01 6.74 -3.62
C ALA A 208 10.51 6.54 -3.37
N ARG A 209 11.26 7.60 -3.05
CA ARG A 209 12.68 7.50 -2.67
C ARG A 209 12.87 6.58 -1.46
N ILE A 210 12.07 6.76 -0.40
CA ILE A 210 12.13 5.92 0.81
C ILE A 210 11.84 4.45 0.47
N VAL A 211 10.86 4.20 -0.42
CA VAL A 211 10.53 2.85 -0.88
C VAL A 211 11.73 2.20 -1.58
N ILE A 212 12.37 2.89 -2.53
CA ILE A 212 13.53 2.36 -3.25
C ILE A 212 14.68 2.04 -2.27
N GLU A 213 15.02 2.97 -1.38
CA GLU A 213 16.07 2.77 -0.37
C GLU A 213 15.77 1.58 0.58
N ALA A 214 14.51 1.42 0.93
CA ALA A 214 14.07 0.31 1.79
C ALA A 214 14.10 -1.03 1.05
N MET A 215 13.70 -1.05 -0.23
CA MET A 215 13.79 -2.25 -1.07
C MET A 215 15.24 -2.69 -1.27
N ASP A 216 16.14 -1.75 -1.54
CA ASP A 216 17.59 -2.04 -1.70
C ASP A 216 18.21 -2.60 -0.42
N ALA A 217 17.71 -2.17 0.74
CA ALA A 217 18.11 -2.68 2.05
C ALA A 217 17.29 -3.91 2.50
N GLU A 218 16.38 -4.41 1.68
CA GLU A 218 15.45 -5.52 1.97
C GLU A 218 14.68 -5.35 3.29
N ARG A 219 14.35 -4.10 3.66
CA ARG A 219 13.62 -3.81 4.90
C ARG A 219 12.17 -4.26 4.81
N PHE A 220 11.69 -4.99 5.82
CA PHE A 220 10.29 -5.41 5.90
C PHE A 220 9.35 -4.21 6.12
N LEU A 221 9.56 -3.43 7.19
CA LEU A 221 8.71 -2.29 7.55
C LEU A 221 9.27 -0.99 6.94
N ILE A 222 8.47 -0.35 6.10
CA ILE A 222 8.80 0.92 5.44
C ILE A 222 7.88 2.01 5.98
N LEU A 223 8.46 2.98 6.68
CA LEU A 223 7.76 4.12 7.26
C LEU A 223 8.08 5.39 6.50
N SER A 224 7.05 6.12 6.04
CA SER A 224 7.26 7.45 5.46
C SER A 224 7.68 8.48 6.52
N HIS A 225 7.15 8.37 7.72
CA HIS A 225 7.45 9.24 8.85
C HIS A 225 8.10 8.43 9.97
N PRO A 226 9.37 8.68 10.32
CA PRO A 226 10.09 7.91 11.36
C PRO A 226 9.42 7.95 12.73
N THR A 227 8.72 9.03 13.08
CA THR A 227 7.96 9.20 14.33
C THR A 227 6.90 8.11 14.56
N VAL A 228 6.41 7.48 13.48
CA VAL A 228 5.46 6.35 13.57
C VAL A 228 6.07 5.19 14.36
N TYR A 229 7.37 4.94 14.23
CA TYR A 229 8.05 3.89 14.98
C TYR A 229 8.03 4.16 16.50
N GLU A 230 8.28 5.41 16.90
CA GLU A 230 8.19 5.80 18.31
C GLU A 230 6.75 5.63 18.86
N TYR A 231 5.75 5.97 18.04
CA TYR A 231 4.35 5.76 18.42
C TYR A 231 4.01 4.28 18.60
N MET A 232 4.53 3.40 17.75
CA MET A 232 4.39 1.94 17.90
C MET A 232 4.99 1.47 19.23
N GLN A 233 6.20 1.92 19.56
CA GLN A 233 6.84 1.58 20.82
C GLN A 233 6.01 2.05 22.02
N ARG A 234 5.48 3.29 22.00
CA ARG A 234 4.62 3.83 23.06
C ARG A 234 3.32 3.05 23.19
N LYS A 235 2.72 2.63 22.07
CA LYS A 235 1.51 1.79 22.06
C LYS A 235 1.77 0.42 22.67
N ALA A 236 2.88 -0.23 22.31
CA ALA A 236 3.24 -1.54 22.82
C ALA A 236 3.64 -1.52 24.31
N ALA A 237 4.34 -0.47 24.74
CA ALA A 237 4.80 -0.33 26.13
C ALA A 237 3.66 -0.14 27.14
N ASN A 238 2.60 0.57 26.78
CA ASN A 238 1.44 0.80 27.66
C ASN A 238 0.18 1.09 26.85
N PRO A 239 -0.60 0.06 26.52
CA PRO A 239 -1.83 0.18 25.72
C PRO A 239 -2.88 1.10 26.33
N GLU A 240 -3.08 1.08 27.64
CA GLU A 240 -4.08 1.90 28.34
C GLU A 240 -3.72 3.39 28.26
N ARG A 241 -2.46 3.73 28.48
CA ARG A 241 -1.97 5.10 28.32
C ARG A 241 -2.10 5.57 26.87
N TRP A 242 -1.82 4.68 25.93
CA TRP A 242 -1.98 4.94 24.49
C TRP A 242 -3.45 5.26 24.16
N LEU A 243 -4.39 4.40 24.55
CA LEU A 243 -5.82 4.58 24.30
C LEU A 243 -6.34 5.89 24.91
N ASN A 244 -5.91 6.22 26.13
CA ASN A 244 -6.25 7.51 26.76
C ASN A 244 -5.68 8.70 25.98
N GLY A 245 -4.48 8.59 25.44
CA GLY A 245 -3.88 9.59 24.55
C GLY A 245 -4.66 9.78 23.26
N MET A 246 -5.08 8.67 22.63
CA MET A 246 -5.85 8.68 21.39
C MET A 246 -7.26 9.27 21.58
N ARG A 247 -7.92 9.06 22.73
CA ARG A 247 -9.17 9.73 23.08
C ARG A 247 -9.00 11.24 23.13
N ARG A 248 -7.98 11.73 23.85
CA ARG A 248 -7.68 13.17 23.89
C ARG A 248 -7.36 13.75 22.51
N LEU A 249 -6.64 13.01 21.68
CA LEU A 249 -6.32 13.43 20.31
C LEU A 249 -7.58 13.51 19.45
N ARG A 250 -8.47 12.51 19.55
CA ARG A 250 -9.78 12.52 18.89
C ARG A 250 -10.57 13.77 19.26
N ASP A 251 -10.71 14.04 20.56
CA ASP A 251 -11.49 15.16 21.08
C ASP A 251 -10.90 16.51 20.65
N LYS A 252 -9.57 16.61 20.60
CA LYS A 252 -8.87 17.81 20.12
C LYS A 252 -9.12 18.07 18.62
N ILE A 253 -9.16 17.02 17.81
CA ILE A 253 -9.23 17.13 16.34
C ILE A 253 -10.68 17.21 15.84
N TYR A 254 -11.57 16.41 16.42
CA TYR A 254 -12.94 16.22 15.90
C TYR A 254 -14.01 16.76 16.84
N GLY A 255 -13.64 17.30 18.00
CA GLY A 255 -14.56 17.66 19.07
C GLY A 255 -15.02 16.45 19.91
N VAL A 256 -15.60 16.74 21.09
CA VAL A 256 -16.21 15.69 21.92
C VAL A 256 -17.50 15.27 21.23
N GLN A 257 -17.59 14.02 20.84
CA GLN A 257 -18.85 13.44 20.36
C GLN A 257 -19.79 13.34 21.56
N PRO A 258 -21.00 13.92 21.53
CA PRO A 258 -21.98 13.66 22.58
C PRO A 258 -22.24 12.15 22.65
N ALA A 259 -22.30 11.62 23.86
CA ALA A 259 -22.76 10.26 24.08
C ALA A 259 -24.20 10.18 23.55
N GLY A 260 -24.40 9.39 22.47
CA GLY A 260 -25.73 9.10 21.94
C GLY A 260 -26.50 8.19 22.86
#